data_ec67ae83e8580008bdfa8b2c8828a48a
#
_entry.id   ec67ae83e8580008bdfa8b2c8828a48a
#
_cell.length_a   1.000
_cell.length_b   1.000
_cell.length_c   1.000
_cell.angle_alpha   90.00
_cell.angle_beta   90.00
_cell.angle_gamma   90.00
#
_symmetry.space_group_name_H-M   'P 1'
#
loop_
_entity.id
_entity.type
_entity.pdbx_description
1 polymer ?
#
loop_
_entity_poly.entity_id
_entity_poly.type
_entity_poly.pdbx_seq_one_letter_code
_entity_poly.pdbx_strand_id
1 'polypeptide(L)'
;MKKIFWIITCCFVCQLSSAQIPKWAEKARKAVFSIVTYDKENQIKGTGNGFYIDAKGIALSDYTLFENAERAVIINADGKQKDVTSILGANDIYDIIKFNTPIDKKQVVLTIAKQPAKTGEVVYLLPYSTQKSANIQVGRVTSVDSIGNNSFYYTIEMKASEKMLSCPIMNANGEVLGLIQKNSSDESEESYAIGANYGASLQINALSFNDGSLKRIGIKKALPDTEEQALVLLYMVSQDTDEANYLQLLNDFIEQYPNNYEGYMRRARIHMQSKDEALLAQANNDLKKALECGKNSEETHYQVAKSIYSYVLSLNDT
;
A
#
# COMPACT_ATOMS: atom_id res chain seq x y z
N MET A 1 -68.36 -45.03 17.15
CA MET A 1 -67.21 -44.39 17.79
C MET A 1 -66.17 -44.06 16.71
N LYS A 2 -66.14 -42.82 16.20
CA LYS A 2 -65.23 -42.40 15.12
C LYS A 2 -64.02 -41.75 15.82
N LYS A 3 -62.83 -42.31 15.65
CA LYS A 3 -61.56 -41.74 16.08
C LYS A 3 -61.12 -40.75 15.04
N ILE A 4 -61.07 -39.46 15.38
CA ILE A 4 -60.51 -38.37 14.57
C ILE A 4 -59.00 -38.35 14.84
N PHE A 5 -58.22 -38.65 13.80
CA PHE A 5 -56.77 -38.55 13.81
C PHE A 5 -56.40 -37.10 13.46
N TRP A 6 -55.84 -36.37 14.44
CA TRP A 6 -55.27 -35.04 14.20
C TRP A 6 -53.83 -35.18 13.69
N ILE A 7 -53.65 -34.91 12.39
CA ILE A 7 -52.31 -34.80 11.81
C ILE A 7 -51.88 -33.32 12.00
N ILE A 8 -50.94 -33.11 12.95
CA ILE A 8 -50.22 -31.82 13.07
C ILE A 8 -49.15 -31.81 12.00
N THR A 9 -49.43 -31.14 10.89
CA THR A 9 -48.43 -30.82 9.87
C THR A 9 -47.57 -29.68 10.40
N CYS A 10 -46.38 -30.01 10.89
CA CYS A 10 -45.36 -29.04 11.28
C CYS A 10 -44.79 -28.45 9.97
N CYS A 11 -45.34 -27.33 9.51
CA CYS A 11 -44.73 -26.53 8.44
C CYS A 11 -43.44 -25.95 8.97
N PHE A 12 -42.32 -26.60 8.65
CA PHE A 12 -40.99 -26.02 8.77
C PHE A 12 -40.90 -24.92 7.68
N VAL A 13 -41.28 -23.71 8.04
CA VAL A 13 -41.04 -22.55 7.20
C VAL A 13 -39.53 -22.33 7.29
N CYS A 14 -38.76 -22.88 6.32
CA CYS A 14 -37.44 -22.41 6.02
C CYS A 14 -37.56 -20.92 5.63
N GLN A 15 -37.36 -20.06 6.61
CA GLN A 15 -37.12 -18.65 6.31
C GLN A 15 -35.80 -18.61 5.51
N LEU A 16 -35.90 -18.53 4.20
CA LEU A 16 -34.85 -17.99 3.35
C LEU A 16 -34.67 -16.53 3.81
N SER A 17 -33.83 -16.33 4.82
CA SER A 17 -33.34 -15.00 5.19
C SER A 17 -32.64 -14.46 3.95
N SER A 18 -33.37 -13.66 3.15
CA SER A 18 -32.70 -12.75 2.22
C SER A 18 -31.74 -11.95 3.06
N ALA A 19 -30.45 -12.23 2.92
CA ALA A 19 -29.41 -11.52 3.67
C ALA A 19 -29.58 -10.04 3.35
N GLN A 20 -30.18 -9.32 4.28
CA GLN A 20 -30.46 -7.89 4.11
C GLN A 20 -29.10 -7.20 3.95
N ILE A 21 -28.88 -6.50 2.82
CA ILE A 21 -27.62 -5.79 2.55
C ILE A 21 -27.34 -4.89 3.76
N PRO A 22 -26.19 -5.03 4.43
CA PRO A 22 -25.87 -4.24 5.62
C PRO A 22 -25.91 -2.73 5.31
N LYS A 23 -26.45 -1.93 6.19
CA LYS A 23 -26.60 -0.46 5.99
C LYS A 23 -25.28 0.26 5.71
N TRP A 24 -24.17 -0.25 6.22
CA TRP A 24 -22.85 0.32 5.99
C TRP A 24 -22.34 0.10 4.55
N ALA A 25 -22.84 -0.90 3.83
CA ALA A 25 -22.30 -1.35 2.55
C ALA A 25 -22.33 -0.31 1.45
N GLU A 26 -23.40 0.49 1.37
CA GLU A 26 -23.54 1.55 0.35
C GLU A 26 -22.46 2.62 0.50
N LYS A 27 -22.09 2.97 1.74
CA LYS A 27 -21.00 3.92 2.00
C LYS A 27 -19.66 3.27 1.76
N ALA A 28 -19.44 2.07 2.31
CA ALA A 28 -18.17 1.34 2.29
C ALA A 28 -17.70 1.02 0.85
N ARG A 29 -18.63 0.70 -0.09
CA ARG A 29 -18.29 0.39 -1.49
C ARG A 29 -17.50 1.52 -2.19
N LYS A 30 -17.66 2.79 -1.75
CA LYS A 30 -16.93 3.92 -2.32
C LYS A 30 -15.45 3.94 -1.96
N ALA A 31 -15.04 3.12 -0.99
CA ALA A 31 -13.64 2.93 -0.65
C ALA A 31 -12.98 1.81 -1.47
N VAL A 32 -13.76 0.99 -2.17
CA VAL A 32 -13.26 -0.10 -3.03
C VAL A 32 -13.11 0.41 -4.45
N PHE A 33 -12.03 0.05 -5.11
CA PHE A 33 -11.70 0.48 -6.47
C PHE A 33 -11.13 -0.70 -7.28
N SER A 34 -11.17 -0.55 -8.60
CA SER A 34 -10.42 -1.43 -9.51
C SER A 34 -9.03 -0.86 -9.76
N ILE A 35 -8.07 -1.73 -10.08
CA ILE A 35 -6.69 -1.37 -10.40
C ILE A 35 -6.35 -1.90 -11.79
N VAL A 36 -5.62 -1.12 -12.56
CA VAL A 36 -4.96 -1.54 -13.80
C VAL A 36 -3.48 -1.28 -13.66
N THR A 37 -2.66 -2.29 -13.88
CA THR A 37 -1.20 -2.18 -13.87
C THR A 37 -0.64 -2.25 -15.29
N TYR A 38 0.48 -1.58 -15.50
CA TYR A 38 1.14 -1.44 -16.79
C TYR A 38 2.62 -1.83 -16.68
N ASP A 39 3.15 -2.45 -17.71
CA ASP A 39 4.57 -2.74 -17.85
C ASP A 39 5.37 -1.52 -18.35
N LYS A 40 6.66 -1.70 -18.59
CA LYS A 40 7.56 -0.66 -19.10
C LYS A 40 7.26 -0.19 -20.53
N GLU A 41 6.58 -1.00 -21.32
CA GLU A 41 6.07 -0.66 -22.65
C GLU A 41 4.68 0.01 -22.59
N ASN A 42 4.19 0.32 -21.37
CA ASN A 42 2.86 0.88 -21.10
C ASN A 42 1.71 0.01 -21.61
N GLN A 43 1.92 -1.32 -21.69
CA GLN A 43 0.88 -2.29 -21.99
C GLN A 43 0.20 -2.72 -20.68
N ILE A 44 -1.08 -3.05 -20.77
CA ILE A 44 -1.81 -3.56 -19.60
C ILE A 44 -1.21 -4.92 -19.21
N LYS A 45 -0.67 -4.97 -17.99
CA LYS A 45 -0.12 -6.18 -17.39
C LYS A 45 -1.19 -6.98 -16.66
N GLY A 46 -2.06 -6.29 -15.92
CA GLY A 46 -3.09 -6.94 -15.13
C GLY A 46 -4.16 -5.99 -14.62
N THR A 47 -5.25 -6.58 -14.15
CA THR A 47 -6.35 -5.87 -13.50
C THR A 47 -6.73 -6.56 -12.21
N GLY A 48 -7.09 -5.81 -11.19
CA GLY A 48 -7.49 -6.33 -9.88
C GLY A 48 -8.30 -5.30 -9.11
N ASN A 49 -8.33 -5.47 -7.80
CA ASN A 49 -9.06 -4.57 -6.92
C ASN A 49 -8.19 -4.13 -5.73
N GLY A 50 -8.69 -3.15 -4.99
CA GLY A 50 -8.10 -2.70 -3.75
C GLY A 50 -9.07 -1.81 -3.00
N PHE A 51 -8.67 -1.36 -1.84
CA PHE A 51 -9.49 -0.49 -1.01
C PHE A 51 -8.66 0.45 -0.15
N TYR A 52 -9.23 1.61 0.14
CA TYR A 52 -8.63 2.61 1.00
C TYR A 52 -8.78 2.27 2.48
N ILE A 53 -7.69 2.40 3.22
CA ILE A 53 -7.64 2.19 4.68
C ILE A 53 -7.33 3.48 5.46
N ASP A 54 -6.90 4.54 4.79
CA ASP A 54 -6.56 5.82 5.42
C ASP A 54 -6.97 7.00 4.53
N ALA A 55 -7.38 8.11 5.16
CA ALA A 55 -7.79 9.32 4.47
C ALA A 55 -6.64 10.05 3.74
N LYS A 56 -5.39 9.67 3.99
CA LYS A 56 -4.21 10.17 3.28
C LYS A 56 -3.97 9.49 1.93
N GLY A 57 -4.88 8.63 1.48
CA GLY A 57 -4.77 7.92 0.21
C GLY A 57 -4.07 6.56 0.30
N ILE A 58 -3.84 6.07 1.52
CA ILE A 58 -3.22 4.76 1.74
C ILE A 58 -4.24 3.66 1.44
N ALA A 59 -3.80 2.67 0.67
CA ALA A 59 -4.63 1.59 0.18
C ALA A 59 -3.90 0.24 0.19
N LEU A 60 -4.69 -0.84 0.13
CA LEU A 60 -4.21 -2.21 0.08
C LEU A 60 -4.71 -2.91 -1.20
N SER A 61 -3.89 -3.83 -1.71
CA SER A 61 -4.21 -4.75 -2.80
C SER A 61 -3.32 -5.99 -2.72
N ASP A 62 -3.38 -6.89 -3.71
CA ASP A 62 -2.48 -8.01 -3.89
C ASP A 62 -1.14 -7.58 -4.51
N TYR A 63 -0.06 -8.19 -4.05
CA TYR A 63 1.29 -7.96 -4.54
C TYR A 63 1.47 -8.44 -5.98
N THR A 64 0.92 -9.61 -6.33
CA THR A 64 1.07 -10.23 -7.66
C THR A 64 0.64 -9.28 -8.78
N LEU A 65 -0.35 -8.44 -8.55
CA LEU A 65 -0.80 -7.44 -9.51
C LEU A 65 0.28 -6.39 -9.81
N PHE A 66 1.10 -6.04 -8.81
CA PHE A 66 2.13 -5.01 -8.89
C PHE A 66 3.52 -5.54 -9.26
N GLU A 67 3.75 -6.85 -9.14
CA GLU A 67 5.04 -7.45 -9.51
C GLU A 67 5.37 -7.17 -10.97
N ASN A 68 6.55 -6.62 -11.26
CA ASN A 68 7.01 -6.15 -12.59
C ASN A 68 6.08 -5.09 -13.24
N ALA A 69 5.33 -4.33 -12.45
CA ALA A 69 4.58 -3.18 -12.93
C ALA A 69 5.40 -1.90 -12.80
N GLU A 70 5.39 -1.08 -13.84
CA GLU A 70 6.04 0.24 -13.87
C GLU A 70 5.07 1.36 -13.50
N ARG A 71 3.79 1.14 -13.71
CA ARG A 71 2.72 2.08 -13.39
C ARG A 71 1.45 1.34 -12.97
N ALA A 72 0.68 1.93 -12.08
CA ALA A 72 -0.65 1.45 -11.73
C ALA A 72 -1.64 2.62 -11.65
N VAL A 73 -2.86 2.37 -12.07
CA VAL A 73 -3.98 3.32 -12.05
C VAL A 73 -5.14 2.68 -11.32
N ILE A 74 -5.71 3.39 -10.37
CA ILE A 74 -6.96 2.98 -9.74
C ILE A 74 -8.15 3.63 -10.45
N ILE A 75 -9.29 2.93 -10.46
CA ILE A 75 -10.57 3.41 -10.97
C ILE A 75 -11.58 3.31 -9.83
N ASN A 76 -11.98 4.44 -9.28
CA ASN A 76 -12.90 4.46 -8.14
C ASN A 76 -14.35 4.12 -8.55
N ALA A 77 -15.26 4.02 -7.57
CA ALA A 77 -16.64 3.69 -7.79
C ALA A 77 -17.42 4.72 -8.68
N ASP A 78 -16.87 5.92 -8.85
CA ASP A 78 -17.43 6.96 -9.73
C ASP A 78 -16.77 6.95 -11.13
N GLY A 79 -15.90 5.99 -11.43
CA GLY A 79 -15.20 5.85 -12.69
C GLY A 79 -14.00 6.81 -12.86
N LYS A 80 -13.63 7.56 -11.83
CA LYS A 80 -12.46 8.45 -11.88
C LYS A 80 -11.17 7.66 -11.72
N GLN A 81 -10.18 8.04 -12.52
CA GLN A 81 -8.84 7.45 -12.50
C GLN A 81 -7.87 8.27 -11.65
N LYS A 82 -6.96 7.59 -10.96
CA LYS A 82 -5.85 8.17 -10.23
C LYS A 82 -4.63 7.26 -10.32
N ASP A 83 -3.45 7.84 -10.48
CA ASP A 83 -2.21 7.07 -10.46
C ASP A 83 -1.86 6.63 -9.03
N VAL A 84 -1.25 5.45 -8.92
CA VAL A 84 -0.52 5.05 -7.72
C VAL A 84 0.77 5.85 -7.67
N THR A 85 0.98 6.60 -6.59
CA THR A 85 2.11 7.53 -6.48
C THR A 85 3.37 6.89 -5.90
N SER A 86 3.19 5.97 -4.95
CA SER A 86 4.31 5.28 -4.32
C SER A 86 3.89 3.99 -3.61
N ILE A 87 4.82 3.06 -3.52
CA ILE A 87 4.69 1.84 -2.73
C ILE A 87 5.17 2.13 -1.31
N LEU A 88 4.38 1.74 -0.32
CA LEU A 88 4.64 1.93 1.11
C LEU A 88 5.13 0.66 1.81
N GLY A 89 4.94 -0.50 1.18
CA GLY A 89 5.38 -1.80 1.67
C GLY A 89 4.75 -2.93 0.88
N ALA A 90 5.43 -4.06 0.80
CA ALA A 90 4.97 -5.23 0.06
C ALA A 90 5.42 -6.51 0.74
N ASN A 91 4.67 -7.58 0.54
CA ASN A 91 5.06 -8.93 0.92
C ASN A 91 4.54 -9.92 -0.12
N ASP A 92 5.45 -10.63 -0.78
CA ASP A 92 5.16 -11.60 -1.85
C ASP A 92 4.67 -12.96 -1.31
N ILE A 93 5.04 -13.32 -0.08
CA ILE A 93 4.62 -14.58 0.56
C ILE A 93 3.12 -14.55 0.89
N TYR A 94 2.65 -13.43 1.45
CA TYR A 94 1.24 -13.23 1.81
C TYR A 94 0.45 -12.51 0.71
N ASP A 95 1.07 -12.27 -0.45
CA ASP A 95 0.46 -11.62 -1.61
C ASP A 95 -0.30 -10.33 -1.25
N ILE A 96 0.38 -9.40 -0.59
CA ILE A 96 -0.22 -8.14 -0.15
C ILE A 96 0.72 -6.96 -0.36
N ILE A 97 0.15 -5.83 -0.77
CA ILE A 97 0.86 -4.58 -1.00
C ILE A 97 0.12 -3.40 -0.38
N LYS A 98 0.87 -2.46 0.17
CA LYS A 98 0.41 -1.16 0.64
C LYS A 98 1.01 -0.06 -0.23
N PHE A 99 0.16 0.86 -0.70
CA PHE A 99 0.57 1.92 -1.59
C PHE A 99 -0.21 3.21 -1.34
N ASN A 100 0.24 4.29 -1.96
CA ASN A 100 -0.38 5.61 -1.85
C ASN A 100 -0.93 6.09 -3.19
N THR A 101 -2.01 6.89 -3.12
CA THR A 101 -2.64 7.56 -4.26
C THR A 101 -3.03 8.99 -3.88
N PRO A 102 -3.23 9.91 -4.84
CA PRO A 102 -3.79 11.22 -4.55
C PRO A 102 -5.18 11.11 -3.90
N ILE A 103 -5.45 11.97 -2.92
CA ILE A 103 -6.72 11.99 -2.18
C ILE A 103 -7.76 12.87 -2.85
N ASP A 104 -9.05 12.53 -2.64
CA ASP A 104 -10.17 13.42 -2.86
C ASP A 104 -10.53 14.17 -1.58
N LYS A 105 -11.14 15.37 -1.67
CA LYS A 105 -11.56 16.20 -0.51
C LYS A 105 -12.43 15.43 0.50
N LYS A 106 -13.12 14.37 0.08
CA LYS A 106 -14.00 13.53 0.91
C LYS A 106 -13.75 12.05 0.60
N GLN A 107 -12.49 11.61 0.76
CA GLN A 107 -12.14 10.21 0.55
C GLN A 107 -12.85 9.31 1.57
N VAL A 108 -13.61 8.34 1.06
CA VAL A 108 -14.18 7.28 1.91
C VAL A 108 -13.09 6.23 2.15
N VAL A 109 -12.97 5.79 3.40
CA VAL A 109 -12.00 4.77 3.82
C VAL A 109 -12.72 3.69 4.62
N LEU A 110 -12.13 2.50 4.65
CA LEU A 110 -12.60 1.40 5.49
C LEU A 110 -11.84 1.43 6.83
N THR A 111 -12.58 1.21 7.90
CA THR A 111 -11.98 1.03 9.23
C THR A 111 -11.52 -0.41 9.37
N ILE A 112 -10.28 -0.62 9.76
CA ILE A 112 -9.73 -1.95 10.02
C ILE A 112 -10.26 -2.47 11.35
N ALA A 113 -10.71 -3.71 11.40
CA ALA A 113 -11.18 -4.36 12.62
C ALA A 113 -10.04 -4.48 13.64
N LYS A 114 -10.31 -4.08 14.89
CA LYS A 114 -9.34 -4.15 15.99
C LYS A 114 -9.16 -5.56 16.53
N GLN A 115 -10.17 -6.40 16.37
CA GLN A 115 -10.17 -7.79 16.83
C GLN A 115 -10.32 -8.72 15.61
N PRO A 116 -9.70 -9.90 15.62
CA PRO A 116 -9.91 -10.88 14.57
C PRO A 116 -11.35 -11.40 14.60
N ALA A 117 -11.83 -11.88 13.48
CA ALA A 117 -13.04 -12.67 13.43
C ALA A 117 -12.83 -14.01 14.17
N LYS A 118 -13.93 -14.60 14.65
CA LYS A 118 -13.93 -15.92 15.28
C LYS A 118 -14.38 -16.98 14.28
N THR A 119 -13.91 -18.20 14.45
CA THR A 119 -14.45 -19.36 13.71
C THR A 119 -15.97 -19.42 13.90
N GLY A 120 -16.69 -19.59 12.80
CA GLY A 120 -18.15 -19.57 12.75
C GLY A 120 -18.77 -18.19 12.54
N GLU A 121 -17.99 -17.11 12.59
CA GLU A 121 -18.48 -15.74 12.36
C GLU A 121 -18.87 -15.51 10.90
N VAL A 122 -19.99 -14.83 10.69
CA VAL A 122 -20.46 -14.42 9.36
C VAL A 122 -19.67 -13.22 8.88
N VAL A 123 -19.20 -13.29 7.65
CA VAL A 123 -18.42 -12.24 6.99
C VAL A 123 -19.02 -11.87 5.63
N TYR A 124 -18.69 -10.70 5.16
CA TYR A 124 -19.25 -10.09 3.96
C TYR A 124 -18.12 -9.69 3.01
N LEU A 125 -18.10 -10.23 1.81
CA LEU A 125 -17.21 -9.78 0.74
C LEU A 125 -17.86 -8.59 0.03
N LEU A 126 -17.15 -7.46 0.00
CA LEU A 126 -17.61 -6.21 -0.61
C LEU A 126 -16.88 -5.99 -1.95
N PRO A 127 -17.46 -6.38 -3.09
CA PRO A 127 -16.81 -6.26 -4.39
C PRO A 127 -16.77 -4.82 -4.88
N TYR A 128 -15.80 -4.54 -5.77
CA TYR A 128 -15.81 -3.31 -6.55
C TYR A 128 -17.08 -3.24 -7.43
N SER A 129 -17.72 -2.09 -7.46
CA SER A 129 -18.87 -1.84 -8.32
C SER A 129 -19.06 -0.36 -8.60
N THR A 130 -19.32 -0.01 -9.85
CA THR A 130 -19.79 1.30 -10.27
C THR A 130 -21.30 1.47 -10.08
N GLN A 131 -22.03 0.37 -9.86
CA GLN A 131 -23.47 0.40 -9.59
C GLN A 131 -23.76 0.72 -8.13
N LYS A 132 -24.93 1.32 -7.86
CA LYS A 132 -25.35 1.66 -6.49
C LYS A 132 -25.54 0.44 -5.59
N SER A 133 -26.02 -0.67 -6.15
CA SER A 133 -26.16 -1.94 -5.42
C SER A 133 -24.91 -2.80 -5.63
N ALA A 134 -24.12 -3.00 -4.59
CA ALA A 134 -23.05 -3.98 -4.60
C ALA A 134 -23.64 -5.37 -4.33
N ASN A 135 -23.32 -6.36 -5.16
CA ASN A 135 -23.64 -7.75 -4.89
C ASN A 135 -22.70 -8.30 -3.82
N ILE A 136 -23.03 -8.04 -2.55
CA ILE A 136 -22.27 -8.57 -1.41
C ILE A 136 -22.44 -10.08 -1.37
N GLN A 137 -21.32 -10.79 -1.26
CA GLN A 137 -21.34 -12.22 -0.93
C GLN A 137 -21.22 -12.38 0.59
N VAL A 138 -21.90 -13.41 1.09
CA VAL A 138 -21.90 -13.75 2.52
C VAL A 138 -21.22 -15.09 2.68
N GLY A 139 -20.28 -15.18 3.59
CA GLY A 139 -19.56 -16.39 3.94
C GLY A 139 -19.42 -16.55 5.45
N ARG A 140 -18.69 -17.57 5.84
CA ARG A 140 -18.44 -17.90 7.24
C ARG A 140 -16.97 -18.23 7.43
N VAL A 141 -16.35 -17.71 8.47
CA VAL A 141 -14.97 -18.06 8.83
C VAL A 141 -14.93 -19.51 9.31
N THR A 142 -14.10 -20.34 8.68
CA THR A 142 -13.88 -21.74 9.05
C THR A 142 -12.59 -21.92 9.86
N SER A 143 -11.55 -21.13 9.59
CA SER A 143 -10.31 -21.10 10.37
C SER A 143 -9.77 -19.68 10.54
N VAL A 144 -9.03 -19.47 11.64
CA VAL A 144 -8.31 -18.23 11.94
C VAL A 144 -6.92 -18.60 12.44
N ASP A 145 -5.91 -18.30 11.65
CA ASP A 145 -4.52 -18.62 11.94
C ASP A 145 -3.74 -17.32 12.27
N SER A 146 -3.02 -17.30 13.39
CA SER A 146 -2.16 -16.18 13.74
C SER A 146 -0.86 -16.23 12.95
N ILE A 147 -0.53 -15.14 12.27
CA ILE A 147 0.73 -14.97 11.53
C ILE A 147 1.72 -14.02 12.23
N GLY A 148 1.48 -13.76 13.52
CA GLY A 148 2.30 -12.88 14.37
C GLY A 148 1.83 -11.42 14.37
N ASN A 149 2.34 -10.63 15.32
CA ASN A 149 2.10 -9.18 15.43
C ASN A 149 0.62 -8.76 15.33
N ASN A 150 -0.27 -9.49 16.00
CA ASN A 150 -1.72 -9.27 15.96
C ASN A 150 -2.29 -9.30 14.52
N SER A 151 -1.71 -10.11 13.66
CA SER A 151 -2.11 -10.31 12.28
C SER A 151 -2.62 -11.73 12.08
N PHE A 152 -3.60 -11.91 11.19
CA PHE A 152 -4.35 -13.14 11.05
C PHE A 152 -4.52 -13.51 9.58
N TYR A 153 -4.63 -14.81 9.34
CA TYR A 153 -4.98 -15.41 8.07
C TYR A 153 -6.28 -16.20 8.25
N TYR A 154 -7.22 -16.01 7.36
CA TYR A 154 -8.55 -16.58 7.48
C TYR A 154 -8.80 -17.59 6.38
N THR A 155 -9.47 -18.70 6.73
CA THR A 155 -10.17 -19.56 5.76
C THR A 155 -11.66 -19.25 5.86
N ILE A 156 -12.32 -19.09 4.71
CA ILE A 156 -13.70 -18.62 4.62
C ILE A 156 -14.46 -19.53 3.70
N GLU A 157 -15.56 -20.11 4.17
CA GLU A 157 -16.54 -20.84 3.38
C GLU A 157 -17.25 -19.87 2.43
N MET A 158 -16.60 -19.60 1.30
CA MET A 158 -17.03 -18.70 0.24
C MET A 158 -16.14 -18.92 -0.98
N LYS A 159 -16.73 -19.16 -2.14
CA LYS A 159 -15.97 -19.22 -3.39
C LYS A 159 -15.85 -17.82 -4.01
N ALA A 160 -14.69 -17.21 -3.87
CA ALA A 160 -14.40 -15.94 -4.50
C ALA A 160 -14.07 -16.15 -5.99
N SER A 161 -14.73 -15.42 -6.87
CA SER A 161 -14.34 -15.35 -8.29
C SER A 161 -13.09 -14.49 -8.47
N GLU A 162 -12.34 -14.70 -9.55
CA GLU A 162 -11.14 -13.90 -9.87
C GLU A 162 -11.40 -12.39 -9.89
N LYS A 163 -12.60 -11.97 -10.32
CA LYS A 163 -13.02 -10.56 -10.33
C LYS A 163 -13.19 -9.95 -8.93
N MET A 164 -13.19 -10.77 -7.88
CA MET A 164 -13.39 -10.33 -6.50
C MET A 164 -12.11 -10.40 -5.68
N LEU A 165 -11.01 -10.91 -6.25
CA LEU A 165 -9.73 -10.96 -5.53
C LEU A 165 -9.32 -9.58 -5.07
N SER A 166 -8.69 -9.52 -3.90
CA SER A 166 -8.26 -8.29 -3.22
C SER A 166 -9.38 -7.34 -2.80
N CYS A 167 -10.65 -7.72 -2.96
CA CYS A 167 -11.76 -7.02 -2.34
C CYS A 167 -11.79 -7.27 -0.82
N PRO A 168 -12.30 -6.29 -0.03
CA PRO A 168 -12.31 -6.41 1.42
C PRO A 168 -13.34 -7.41 1.93
N ILE A 169 -12.91 -8.21 2.90
CA ILE A 169 -13.79 -9.02 3.77
C ILE A 169 -14.13 -8.17 4.99
N MET A 170 -15.44 -8.03 5.25
CA MET A 170 -15.99 -7.16 6.29
C MET A 170 -16.66 -7.99 7.39
N ASN A 171 -16.58 -7.52 8.63
CA ASN A 171 -17.42 -8.04 9.71
C ASN A 171 -18.83 -7.43 9.68
N ALA A 172 -19.70 -7.86 10.59
CA ALA A 172 -21.08 -7.36 10.67
C ALA A 172 -21.17 -5.85 11.01
N ASN A 173 -20.14 -5.27 11.60
CA ASN A 173 -20.07 -3.85 11.96
C ASN A 173 -19.62 -2.97 10.78
N GLY A 174 -19.20 -3.57 9.63
CA GLY A 174 -18.64 -2.85 8.50
C GLY A 174 -17.17 -2.46 8.70
N GLU A 175 -16.43 -3.21 9.51
CA GLU A 175 -14.99 -3.09 9.65
C GLU A 175 -14.31 -4.15 8.79
N VAL A 176 -13.18 -3.78 8.15
CA VAL A 176 -12.45 -4.71 7.29
C VAL A 176 -11.60 -5.66 8.12
N LEU A 177 -11.75 -6.95 7.86
CA LEU A 177 -10.95 -8.03 8.46
C LEU A 177 -9.70 -8.32 7.61
N GLY A 178 -9.86 -8.36 6.29
CA GLY A 178 -8.77 -8.72 5.39
C GLY A 178 -9.12 -8.54 3.92
N LEU A 179 -8.19 -8.98 3.05
CA LEU A 179 -8.34 -9.04 1.60
C LEU A 179 -8.60 -10.49 1.20
N ILE A 180 -9.62 -10.72 0.36
CA ILE A 180 -9.92 -12.05 -0.16
C ILE A 180 -8.84 -12.50 -1.13
N GLN A 181 -8.43 -13.75 -1.01
CA GLN A 181 -7.46 -14.43 -1.87
C GLN A 181 -8.08 -15.73 -2.40
N LYS A 182 -7.61 -16.15 -3.58
CA LYS A 182 -8.04 -17.41 -4.19
C LYS A 182 -7.50 -18.61 -3.39
N ASN A 183 -8.29 -19.67 -3.33
CA ASN A 183 -7.77 -20.96 -2.91
C ASN A 183 -6.85 -21.52 -4.01
N SER A 184 -5.82 -22.26 -3.61
CA SER A 184 -4.92 -22.94 -4.54
C SER A 184 -5.63 -24.02 -5.37
N SER A 185 -6.75 -24.58 -4.88
CA SER A 185 -7.61 -25.53 -5.59
C SER A 185 -8.81 -24.82 -6.18
N ASP A 186 -8.97 -24.89 -7.51
CA ASP A 186 -10.12 -24.34 -8.23
C ASP A 186 -11.44 -25.05 -7.89
N GLU A 187 -11.37 -26.27 -7.35
CA GLU A 187 -12.52 -27.06 -6.92
C GLU A 187 -12.98 -26.71 -5.50
N SER A 188 -12.20 -25.94 -4.74
CA SER A 188 -12.56 -25.58 -3.38
C SER A 188 -13.71 -24.57 -3.34
N GLU A 189 -14.64 -24.81 -2.42
CA GLU A 189 -15.70 -23.85 -2.07
C GLU A 189 -15.24 -22.85 -0.99
N GLU A 190 -13.97 -22.93 -0.56
CA GLU A 190 -13.35 -22.03 0.38
C GLU A 190 -12.40 -21.07 -0.31
N SER A 191 -12.26 -19.90 0.25
CA SER A 191 -11.26 -18.89 -0.11
C SER A 191 -10.45 -18.50 1.12
N TYR A 192 -9.30 -17.90 0.90
CA TYR A 192 -8.45 -17.35 1.96
C TYR A 192 -8.61 -15.84 2.08
N ALA A 193 -8.19 -15.28 3.22
CA ALA A 193 -8.02 -13.84 3.34
C ALA A 193 -6.84 -13.51 4.25
N ILE A 194 -5.95 -12.63 3.76
CA ILE A 194 -4.89 -12.03 4.57
C ILE A 194 -5.45 -10.87 5.37
N GLY A 195 -5.15 -10.81 6.67
CA GLY A 195 -5.63 -9.75 7.56
C GLY A 195 -5.20 -8.35 7.14
N ALA A 196 -6.15 -7.41 7.11
CA ALA A 196 -5.88 -6.02 6.77
C ALA A 196 -4.91 -5.35 7.75
N ASN A 197 -4.86 -5.79 9.02
CA ASN A 197 -3.88 -5.33 10.00
C ASN A 197 -2.44 -5.61 9.55
N TYR A 198 -2.20 -6.79 8.95
CA TYR A 198 -0.90 -7.11 8.39
C TYR A 198 -0.52 -6.13 7.27
N GLY A 199 -1.43 -5.93 6.30
CA GLY A 199 -1.20 -4.98 5.22
C GLY A 199 -0.96 -3.54 5.71
N ALA A 200 -1.72 -3.10 6.71
CA ALA A 200 -1.56 -1.78 7.30
C ALA A 200 -0.20 -1.61 8.00
N SER A 201 0.34 -2.69 8.60
CA SER A 201 1.63 -2.68 9.28
C SER A 201 2.84 -2.68 8.33
N LEU A 202 2.64 -3.00 7.05
CA LEU A 202 3.71 -2.97 6.06
C LEU A 202 4.32 -1.57 5.97
N GLN A 203 5.64 -1.50 5.98
CA GLN A 203 6.38 -0.26 5.82
C GLN A 203 7.75 -0.54 5.18
N ILE A 204 8.24 0.43 4.43
CA ILE A 204 9.60 0.41 3.93
C ILE A 204 10.53 0.90 5.04
N ASN A 205 11.57 0.16 5.31
CA ASN A 205 12.69 0.57 6.13
C ASN A 205 14.00 0.42 5.33
N ALA A 206 15.11 0.89 5.88
CA ALA A 206 16.38 0.89 5.18
C ALA A 206 16.82 -0.51 4.72
N LEU A 207 16.49 -1.58 5.48
CA LEU A 207 16.83 -2.94 5.12
C LEU A 207 15.89 -3.52 4.06
N SER A 208 14.58 -3.30 4.21
CA SER A 208 13.57 -3.86 3.30
C SER A 208 13.52 -3.18 1.93
N PHE A 209 14.07 -1.97 1.79
CA PHE A 209 14.08 -1.25 0.51
C PHE A 209 14.70 -2.07 -0.63
N ASN A 210 15.68 -2.92 -0.30
CA ASN A 210 16.36 -3.80 -1.24
C ASN A 210 15.79 -5.23 -1.28
N ASP A 211 14.68 -5.51 -0.59
CA ASP A 211 14.05 -6.82 -0.63
C ASP A 211 13.60 -7.19 -2.04
N GLY A 212 13.68 -8.48 -2.37
CA GLY A 212 13.34 -9.00 -3.69
C GLY A 212 11.91 -8.63 -4.13
N SER A 213 10.95 -8.64 -3.20
CA SER A 213 9.58 -8.24 -3.46
C SER A 213 9.47 -6.77 -3.91
N LEU A 214 10.16 -5.85 -3.24
CA LEU A 214 10.15 -4.43 -3.61
C LEU A 214 10.96 -4.14 -4.88
N LYS A 215 12.07 -4.87 -5.10
CA LYS A 215 12.89 -4.71 -6.33
C LYS A 215 12.14 -5.08 -7.60
N ARG A 216 11.22 -6.05 -7.53
CA ARG A 216 10.40 -6.46 -8.67
C ARG A 216 9.25 -5.50 -9.02
N ILE A 217 9.08 -4.41 -8.30
CA ILE A 217 8.07 -3.39 -8.61
C ILE A 217 8.78 -2.17 -9.18
N GLY A 218 8.44 -1.72 -10.40
CA GLY A 218 9.00 -0.52 -11.04
C GLY A 218 8.46 0.79 -10.47
N ILE A 219 7.26 0.76 -9.87
CA ILE A 219 6.64 1.94 -9.27
C ILE A 219 7.51 2.48 -8.13
N LYS A 220 7.62 3.80 -8.03
CA LYS A 220 8.37 4.52 -7.00
C LYS A 220 8.06 3.98 -5.60
N LYS A 221 9.09 3.75 -4.79
CA LYS A 221 8.98 3.41 -3.37
C LYS A 221 8.97 4.68 -2.54
N ALA A 222 8.14 4.72 -1.49
CA ALA A 222 8.21 5.79 -0.51
C ALA A 222 9.49 5.70 0.32
N LEU A 223 9.92 6.81 0.85
CA LEU A 223 10.95 6.82 1.89
C LEU A 223 10.38 6.22 3.19
N PRO A 224 11.26 5.70 4.07
CA PRO A 224 10.87 5.36 5.43
C PRO A 224 10.16 6.51 6.15
N ASP A 225 9.26 6.15 7.08
CA ASP A 225 8.42 7.13 7.79
C ASP A 225 9.20 8.00 8.79
N THR A 226 10.39 7.56 9.23
CA THR A 226 11.23 8.35 10.13
C THR A 226 12.48 8.87 9.44
N GLU A 227 12.92 10.07 9.84
CA GLU A 227 14.09 10.73 9.29
C GLU A 227 15.36 9.89 9.46
N GLU A 228 15.54 9.24 10.62
CA GLU A 228 16.69 8.38 10.90
C GLU A 228 16.75 7.18 9.94
N GLN A 229 15.62 6.51 9.71
CA GLN A 229 15.54 5.39 8.78
C GLN A 229 15.79 5.83 7.34
N ALA A 230 15.28 7.00 6.96
CA ALA A 230 15.50 7.56 5.64
C ALA A 230 16.98 7.94 5.42
N LEU A 231 17.68 8.48 6.43
CA LEU A 231 19.11 8.75 6.37
C LEU A 231 19.95 7.46 6.23
N VAL A 232 19.56 6.41 6.98
CA VAL A 232 20.22 5.09 6.84
C VAL A 232 20.01 4.55 5.42
N LEU A 233 18.80 4.67 4.87
CA LEU A 233 18.51 4.29 3.50
C LEU A 233 19.40 5.07 2.51
N LEU A 234 19.47 6.40 2.60
CA LEU A 234 20.34 7.22 1.73
C LEU A 234 21.78 6.77 1.76
N TYR A 235 22.29 6.40 2.94
CA TYR A 235 23.65 5.89 3.08
C TYR A 235 23.83 4.54 2.37
N MET A 236 22.92 3.59 2.57
CA MET A 236 22.99 2.26 1.95
C MET A 236 22.88 2.32 0.43
N VAL A 237 21.93 3.09 -0.08
CA VAL A 237 21.64 3.19 -1.52
C VAL A 237 22.75 3.93 -2.26
N SER A 238 23.44 4.88 -1.61
CA SER A 238 24.54 5.64 -2.23
C SER A 238 25.71 4.78 -2.74
N GLN A 239 25.80 3.53 -2.28
CA GLN A 239 26.90 2.60 -2.66
C GLN A 239 26.54 1.75 -3.88
N ASP A 240 25.26 1.50 -4.15
CA ASP A 240 24.79 0.47 -5.08
C ASP A 240 23.90 1.01 -6.22
N THR A 241 23.61 2.31 -6.23
CA THR A 241 22.66 2.90 -7.17
C THR A 241 23.36 3.88 -8.13
N ASP A 242 22.86 3.98 -9.36
CA ASP A 242 23.31 5.00 -10.30
C ASP A 242 22.94 6.41 -9.81
N GLU A 243 23.70 7.40 -10.27
CA GLU A 243 23.60 8.79 -9.84
C GLU A 243 22.21 9.40 -10.06
N ALA A 244 21.54 9.08 -11.18
CA ALA A 244 20.23 9.66 -11.51
C ALA A 244 19.16 9.19 -10.52
N ASN A 245 19.13 7.90 -10.20
CA ASN A 245 18.22 7.33 -9.22
C ASN A 245 18.52 7.83 -7.80
N TYR A 246 19.82 8.00 -7.47
CA TYR A 246 20.19 8.57 -6.18
C TYR A 246 19.79 10.04 -6.03
N LEU A 247 19.95 10.85 -7.09
CA LEU A 247 19.48 12.24 -7.11
C LEU A 247 17.95 12.32 -6.93
N GLN A 248 17.20 11.41 -7.56
CA GLN A 248 15.76 11.38 -7.35
C GLN A 248 15.41 11.07 -5.90
N LEU A 249 16.09 10.10 -5.27
CA LEU A 249 15.89 9.76 -3.87
C LEU A 249 16.25 10.92 -2.93
N LEU A 250 17.30 11.68 -3.25
CA LEU A 250 17.67 12.90 -2.51
C LEU A 250 16.62 14.00 -2.64
N ASN A 251 16.04 14.17 -3.83
CA ASN A 251 14.95 15.13 -4.03
C ASN A 251 13.73 14.76 -3.17
N ASP A 252 13.36 13.47 -3.15
CA ASP A 252 12.27 12.96 -2.31
C ASP A 252 12.56 13.17 -0.83
N PHE A 253 13.81 12.94 -0.41
CA PHE A 253 14.23 13.15 0.98
C PHE A 253 14.14 14.64 1.37
N ILE A 254 14.59 15.53 0.52
CA ILE A 254 14.51 16.98 0.76
C ILE A 254 13.05 17.45 0.83
N GLU A 255 12.18 16.89 -0.01
CA GLU A 255 10.75 17.20 0.02
C GLU A 255 10.09 16.74 1.32
N GLN A 256 10.41 15.52 1.78
CA GLN A 256 9.84 14.95 3.01
C GLN A 256 10.44 15.52 4.29
N TYR A 257 11.76 15.83 4.28
CA TYR A 257 12.52 16.33 5.42
C TYR A 257 13.26 17.66 5.10
N PRO A 258 12.52 18.74 4.81
CA PRO A 258 13.10 19.98 4.30
C PRO A 258 14.01 20.73 5.30
N ASN A 259 13.99 20.33 6.57
CA ASN A 259 14.84 20.92 7.61
C ASN A 259 16.10 20.07 7.92
N ASN A 260 16.30 18.98 7.23
CA ASN A 260 17.50 18.14 7.38
C ASN A 260 18.60 18.60 6.41
N TYR A 261 19.78 18.92 6.95
CA TYR A 261 20.92 19.43 6.16
C TYR A 261 21.56 18.36 5.26
N GLU A 262 21.47 17.07 5.63
CA GLU A 262 22.14 15.97 4.93
C GLU A 262 21.66 15.81 3.48
N GLY A 263 20.34 15.94 3.24
CA GLY A 263 19.80 15.86 1.88
C GLY A 263 20.39 16.89 0.94
N TYR A 264 20.39 18.14 1.36
CA TYR A 264 20.96 19.25 0.60
C TYR A 264 22.46 19.06 0.37
N MET A 265 23.20 18.68 1.41
CA MET A 265 24.62 18.52 1.34
C MET A 265 25.05 17.39 0.41
N ARG A 266 24.33 16.25 0.44
CA ARG A 266 24.59 15.12 -0.44
C ARG A 266 24.28 15.47 -1.90
N ARG A 267 23.19 16.18 -2.18
CA ARG A 267 22.85 16.63 -3.53
C ARG A 267 23.87 17.67 -4.05
N ALA A 268 24.29 18.60 -3.20
CA ALA A 268 25.35 19.55 -3.54
C ALA A 268 26.65 18.85 -3.97
N ARG A 269 27.09 17.81 -3.24
CA ARG A 269 28.31 17.07 -3.57
C ARG A 269 28.26 16.42 -4.96
N ILE A 270 27.08 15.92 -5.38
CA ILE A 270 26.92 15.36 -6.71
C ILE A 270 27.00 16.48 -7.75
N HIS A 271 26.24 17.56 -7.58
CA HIS A 271 26.22 18.66 -8.54
C HIS A 271 27.57 19.37 -8.66
N MET A 272 28.39 19.40 -7.62
CA MET A 272 29.76 19.95 -7.64
C MET A 272 30.71 19.15 -8.55
N GLN A 273 30.40 17.89 -8.88
CA GLN A 273 31.20 17.11 -9.82
C GLN A 273 30.87 17.43 -11.30
N SER A 274 29.81 18.20 -11.53
CA SER A 274 29.41 18.62 -12.87
C SER A 274 30.24 19.78 -13.38
N LYS A 275 30.36 19.87 -14.74
CA LYS A 275 30.88 21.07 -15.44
C LYS A 275 29.76 22.03 -15.84
N ASP A 276 28.51 21.71 -15.58
CA ASP A 276 27.34 22.53 -15.88
C ASP A 276 27.19 23.64 -14.84
N GLU A 277 27.24 24.91 -15.30
CA GLU A 277 27.11 26.08 -14.44
C GLU A 277 25.79 26.15 -13.68
N ALA A 278 24.68 25.62 -14.25
CA ALA A 278 23.39 25.61 -13.58
C ALA A 278 23.39 24.61 -12.40
N LEU A 279 24.03 23.44 -12.58
CA LEU A 279 24.17 22.45 -11.50
C LEU A 279 25.12 22.96 -10.40
N LEU A 280 26.19 23.64 -10.78
CA LEU A 280 27.10 24.29 -9.80
C LEU A 280 26.39 25.41 -9.00
N ALA A 281 25.54 26.21 -9.67
CA ALA A 281 24.71 27.19 -8.98
C ALA A 281 23.71 26.53 -8.01
N GLN A 282 23.11 25.42 -8.41
CA GLN A 282 22.22 24.63 -7.55
C GLN A 282 22.97 24.06 -6.34
N ALA A 283 24.18 23.51 -6.54
CA ALA A 283 25.05 23.05 -5.45
C ALA A 283 25.32 24.15 -4.42
N ASN A 284 25.65 25.37 -4.87
CA ASN A 284 25.87 26.52 -3.99
C ASN A 284 24.60 26.86 -3.18
N ASN A 285 23.42 26.83 -3.81
CA ASN A 285 22.16 27.05 -3.10
C ASN A 285 21.88 25.94 -2.07
N ASP A 286 22.16 24.69 -2.41
CA ASP A 286 22.00 23.55 -1.50
C ASP A 286 22.95 23.66 -0.29
N LEU A 287 24.22 24.07 -0.49
CA LEU A 287 25.14 24.29 0.62
C LEU A 287 24.67 25.43 1.55
N LYS A 288 24.09 26.50 0.99
CA LYS A 288 23.48 27.58 1.80
C LYS A 288 22.30 27.02 2.61
N LYS A 289 21.43 26.22 1.99
CA LYS A 289 20.31 25.58 2.68
C LYS A 289 20.77 24.63 3.77
N ALA A 290 21.80 23.84 3.53
CA ALA A 290 22.39 22.98 4.55
C ALA A 290 22.85 23.80 5.76
N LEU A 291 23.55 24.92 5.55
CA LEU A 291 23.99 25.84 6.63
C LEU A 291 22.81 26.46 7.38
N GLU A 292 21.72 26.84 6.67
CA GLU A 292 20.51 27.36 7.30
C GLU A 292 19.86 26.33 8.22
N CYS A 293 19.71 25.07 7.75
CA CYS A 293 19.14 23.97 8.51
C CYS A 293 19.98 23.62 9.75
N GLY A 294 21.30 23.59 9.60
CA GLY A 294 22.24 23.22 10.65
C GLY A 294 23.01 24.38 11.26
N LYS A 295 22.46 25.64 11.28
CA LYS A 295 23.20 26.84 11.68
C LYS A 295 23.84 26.80 13.09
N ASN A 296 23.29 25.97 13.98
CA ASN A 296 23.81 25.78 15.34
C ASN A 296 24.63 24.49 15.49
N SER A 297 24.90 23.76 14.39
CA SER A 297 25.60 22.51 14.37
C SER A 297 27.04 22.70 13.88
N GLU A 298 28.01 22.46 14.74
CA GLU A 298 29.43 22.44 14.37
C GLU A 298 29.71 21.40 13.28
N GLU A 299 29.06 20.25 13.37
CA GLU A 299 29.16 19.18 12.38
C GLU A 299 28.72 19.64 11.00
N THR A 300 27.57 20.33 10.89
CA THR A 300 27.09 20.86 9.61
C THR A 300 28.09 21.83 8.98
N HIS A 301 28.63 22.77 9.77
CA HIS A 301 29.63 23.72 9.28
C HIS A 301 30.92 23.03 8.83
N TYR A 302 31.38 22.03 9.59
CA TYR A 302 32.54 21.23 9.23
C TYR A 302 32.32 20.49 7.92
N GLN A 303 31.20 19.81 7.77
CA GLN A 303 30.90 19.00 6.59
C GLN A 303 30.72 19.85 5.33
N VAL A 304 30.11 21.05 5.44
CA VAL A 304 30.00 21.99 4.32
C VAL A 304 31.38 22.51 3.93
N ALA A 305 32.19 22.95 4.91
CA ALA A 305 33.56 23.42 4.66
C ALA A 305 34.42 22.34 3.99
N LYS A 306 34.35 21.11 4.48
CA LYS A 306 35.04 19.96 3.91
C LYS A 306 34.60 19.67 2.45
N SER A 307 33.31 19.79 2.14
CA SER A 307 32.80 19.60 0.78
C SER A 307 33.35 20.68 -0.17
N ILE A 308 33.33 21.94 0.24
CA ILE A 308 33.90 23.06 -0.54
C ILE A 308 35.41 22.87 -0.74
N TYR A 309 36.13 22.52 0.31
CA TYR A 309 37.57 22.28 0.24
C TYR A 309 37.93 21.16 -0.73
N SER A 310 37.22 20.01 -0.66
CA SER A 310 37.43 18.89 -1.58
C SER A 310 37.15 19.27 -3.03
N TYR A 311 36.12 20.08 -3.27
CA TYR A 311 35.83 20.62 -4.61
C TYR A 311 36.95 21.47 -5.15
N VAL A 312 37.42 22.44 -4.34
CA VAL A 312 38.52 23.33 -4.74
C VAL A 312 39.81 22.57 -5.05
N LEU A 313 40.11 21.50 -4.27
CA LEU A 313 41.26 20.64 -4.57
C LEU A 313 41.09 19.93 -5.93
N SER A 314 39.90 19.41 -6.23
CA SER A 314 39.66 18.74 -7.50
C SER A 314 39.81 19.62 -8.74
N LEU A 315 39.63 20.96 -8.59
CA LEU A 315 39.86 21.92 -9.67
C LEU A 315 41.33 22.17 -9.94
N ASN A 316 42.23 21.92 -8.96
CA ASN A 316 43.65 22.14 -9.11
C ASN A 316 44.40 20.90 -9.64
N ASP A 317 43.74 19.74 -9.62
CA ASP A 317 44.31 18.47 -10.11
C ASP A 317 43.95 18.18 -11.60
N THR A 318 43.19 19.10 -12.23
CA THR A 318 42.80 19.07 -13.67
C THR A 318 43.49 20.12 -14.46
#